data_d9d901696323575eef7612a8fa07b03e
#
_entry.id   d9d901696323575eef7612a8fa07b03e
#
_cell.length_a   1.000
_cell.length_b   1.000
_cell.length_c   1.000
_cell.angle_alpha   90.00
_cell.angle_beta   90.00
_cell.angle_gamma   90.00
#
_symmetry.space_group_name_H-M   'P 1'
#
loop_
_entity.id
_entity.type
_entity.pdbx_description
1 polymer ?
#
loop_
_entity_poly.entity_id
_entity_poly.type
_entity_poly.pdbx_seq_one_letter_code
_entity_poly.pdbx_strand_id
1 'polypeptide(L)'
;SGRMAKVSKGDVIVGALGHRQALFGYSGHIPAQVAVGDVIQVLNIGGVLGICDSVNPDRGQPFDARVLGCVLQFPFLGERIGIPARVGYHRLDQGATLDTHGVPIVALAGTCMEAGKTAAACAIVSRMRHRGLAVHAFKATGVSLRRDILAMEDAGARRSQIFTDFGIVTTT
;
A
#
# COMPACT_ATOMS: atom_id res chain seq x y z
N SER A 1 10.30 10.01 -1.41
CA SER A 1 9.27 11.03 -1.12
C SER A 1 7.85 10.45 -1.01
N GLY A 2 7.56 9.27 -1.59
CA GLY A 2 6.24 8.64 -1.59
C GLY A 2 5.17 9.34 -2.45
N ARG A 3 5.56 10.33 -3.24
CA ARG A 3 4.67 11.01 -4.18
C ARG A 3 4.60 10.26 -5.52
N MET A 4 3.51 10.49 -6.27
CA MET A 4 3.29 9.84 -7.57
C MET A 4 4.36 10.22 -8.58
N ALA A 5 4.86 9.23 -9.31
CA ALA A 5 5.74 9.40 -10.44
C ALA A 5 5.18 8.65 -11.66
N LYS A 6 5.47 9.13 -12.85
CA LYS A 6 5.16 8.40 -14.08
C LYS A 6 6.16 7.25 -14.24
N VAL A 7 5.65 6.11 -14.68
CA VAL A 7 6.46 4.94 -15.05
C VAL A 7 6.38 4.76 -16.56
N SER A 8 7.52 4.57 -17.18
CA SER A 8 7.67 4.42 -18.63
C SER A 8 8.37 3.10 -18.98
N LYS A 9 8.25 2.68 -20.23
CA LYS A 9 8.97 1.51 -20.73
C LYS A 9 10.49 1.71 -20.56
N GLY A 10 11.14 0.75 -19.91
CA GLY A 10 12.56 0.79 -19.60
C GLY A 10 12.87 1.21 -18.15
N ASP A 11 11.91 1.71 -17.41
CA ASP A 11 12.11 2.01 -15.99
C ASP A 11 12.24 0.73 -15.17
N VAL A 12 13.05 0.82 -14.12
CA VAL A 12 13.16 -0.22 -13.10
C VAL A 12 12.30 0.17 -11.90
N ILE A 13 11.38 -0.70 -11.54
CA ILE A 13 10.46 -0.48 -10.41
C ILE A 13 10.66 -1.55 -9.35
N VAL A 14 10.32 -1.20 -8.12
CA VAL A 14 10.22 -2.14 -7.00
C VAL A 14 8.76 -2.26 -6.61
N GLY A 15 8.27 -3.49 -6.50
CA GLY A 15 6.91 -3.79 -6.08
C GLY A 15 6.87 -5.00 -5.18
N ALA A 16 5.69 -5.31 -4.67
CA ALA A 16 5.46 -6.47 -3.83
C ALA A 16 4.50 -7.45 -4.53
N LEU A 17 4.80 -8.74 -4.46
CA LEU A 17 3.87 -9.76 -4.92
C LEU A 17 2.62 -9.76 -4.02
N GLY A 18 1.44 -9.77 -4.63
CA GLY A 18 0.19 -9.74 -3.89
C GLY A 18 -0.99 -10.28 -4.71
N HIS A 19 -1.92 -10.91 -4.00
CA HIS A 19 -3.25 -11.20 -4.57
C HIS A 19 -4.04 -9.91 -4.64
N ARG A 20 -4.85 -9.77 -5.67
CA ARG A 20 -5.73 -8.63 -5.82
C ARG A 20 -7.06 -9.02 -6.43
N GLN A 21 -8.14 -8.49 -5.85
CA GLN A 21 -9.46 -8.51 -6.43
C GLN A 21 -9.98 -7.07 -6.50
N ALA A 22 -10.35 -6.61 -7.68
CA ALA A 22 -10.83 -5.25 -7.87
C ALA A 22 -11.99 -5.20 -8.87
N LEU A 23 -13.07 -4.52 -8.50
CA LEU A 23 -14.21 -4.27 -9.40
C LEU A 23 -13.82 -3.34 -10.55
N PHE A 24 -12.97 -2.34 -10.26
CA PHE A 24 -12.51 -1.34 -11.22
C PHE A 24 -10.97 -1.41 -11.34
N GLY A 25 -10.44 -2.32 -12.10
CA GLY A 25 -9.00 -2.49 -12.26
C GLY A 25 -8.65 -3.90 -12.68
N TYR A 26 -7.49 -4.36 -12.24
CA TYR A 26 -7.01 -5.70 -12.52
C TYR A 26 -7.22 -6.59 -11.32
N SER A 27 -7.70 -7.82 -11.54
CA SER A 27 -7.63 -8.91 -10.58
C SER A 27 -6.46 -9.81 -10.93
N GLY A 28 -5.82 -10.39 -9.93
CA GLY A 28 -4.65 -11.23 -10.16
C GLY A 28 -4.16 -11.93 -8.90
N HIS A 29 -3.21 -12.81 -9.09
CA HIS A 29 -2.69 -13.66 -8.03
C HIS A 29 -1.16 -13.68 -8.00
N ILE A 30 -0.61 -14.15 -6.88
CA ILE A 30 0.83 -14.42 -6.74
C ILE A 30 1.13 -15.73 -7.50
N PRO A 31 2.04 -15.74 -8.49
CA PRO A 31 2.44 -16.98 -9.15
C PRO A 31 3.11 -17.94 -8.16
N ALA A 32 2.96 -19.24 -8.38
CA ALA A 32 3.53 -20.27 -7.53
C ALA A 32 5.07 -20.19 -7.45
N GLN A 33 5.70 -19.75 -8.51
CA GLN A 33 7.14 -19.53 -8.61
C GLN A 33 7.42 -18.27 -9.41
N VAL A 34 8.51 -17.58 -9.07
CA VAL A 34 9.01 -16.40 -9.80
C VAL A 34 10.51 -16.52 -9.94
N ALA A 35 10.98 -16.47 -11.19
CA ALA A 35 12.39 -16.49 -11.54
C ALA A 35 12.82 -15.21 -12.24
N VAL A 36 14.12 -14.95 -12.25
CA VAL A 36 14.71 -13.86 -13.04
C VAL A 36 14.43 -14.11 -14.52
N GLY A 37 13.90 -13.10 -15.20
CA GLY A 37 13.51 -13.17 -16.62
C GLY A 37 12.01 -13.41 -16.83
N ASP A 38 11.27 -13.89 -15.84
CA ASP A 38 9.83 -14.06 -15.93
C ASP A 38 9.12 -12.71 -16.18
N VAL A 39 7.95 -12.78 -16.77
CA VAL A 39 7.08 -11.62 -16.97
C VAL A 39 5.87 -11.73 -16.05
N ILE A 40 5.67 -10.69 -15.26
CA ILE A 40 4.53 -10.51 -14.37
C ILE A 40 3.90 -9.13 -14.64
N GLN A 41 2.70 -8.89 -14.12
CA GLN A 41 1.97 -7.64 -14.38
C GLN A 41 1.93 -6.71 -13.17
N VAL A 42 1.86 -5.41 -13.46
CA VAL A 42 1.56 -4.38 -12.45
C VAL A 42 0.07 -4.34 -12.23
N LEU A 43 -0.40 -4.86 -11.09
CA LEU A 43 -1.83 -5.01 -10.82
C LEU A 43 -2.48 -3.72 -10.28
N ASN A 44 -1.69 -2.81 -9.70
CA ASN A 44 -2.19 -1.50 -9.28
C ASN A 44 -1.07 -0.45 -9.17
N ILE A 45 -1.48 0.81 -9.08
CA ILE A 45 -0.58 1.97 -8.91
C ILE A 45 0.09 2.04 -7.53
N GLY A 46 -0.27 1.17 -6.60
CA GLY A 46 0.39 1.02 -5.29
C GLY A 46 1.58 0.06 -5.31
N GLY A 47 1.92 -0.51 -6.47
CA GLY A 47 3.09 -1.38 -6.62
C GLY A 47 2.83 -2.86 -6.31
N VAL A 48 1.59 -3.32 -6.39
CA VAL A 48 1.27 -4.75 -6.31
C VAL A 48 1.56 -5.40 -7.67
N LEU A 49 2.36 -6.46 -7.65
CA LEU A 49 2.77 -7.26 -8.80
C LEU A 49 2.19 -8.67 -8.71
N GLY A 50 1.90 -9.28 -9.85
CA GLY A 50 1.38 -10.65 -9.92
C GLY A 50 1.02 -11.06 -11.33
N ILE A 51 0.34 -12.18 -11.47
CA ILE A 51 -0.26 -12.61 -12.73
C ILE A 51 -1.67 -12.03 -12.81
N CYS A 52 -1.98 -11.35 -13.90
CA CYS A 52 -3.28 -10.77 -14.12
C CYS A 52 -4.27 -11.84 -14.60
N ASP A 53 -5.37 -12.01 -13.85
CA ASP A 53 -6.42 -12.99 -14.17
C ASP A 53 -7.58 -12.33 -14.92
N SER A 54 -7.86 -11.06 -14.62
CA SER A 54 -9.00 -10.34 -15.18
C SER A 54 -8.69 -8.86 -15.34
N VAL A 55 -9.11 -8.34 -16.48
CA VAL A 55 -8.89 -6.97 -16.93
C VAL A 55 -10.22 -6.25 -17.07
N ASN A 56 -10.31 -5.05 -16.53
CA ASN A 56 -11.42 -4.16 -16.87
C ASN A 56 -11.19 -3.59 -18.29
N PRO A 57 -12.12 -3.79 -19.23
CA PRO A 57 -11.98 -3.34 -20.61
C PRO A 57 -11.66 -1.85 -20.76
N ASP A 58 -12.20 -1.01 -19.87
CA ASP A 58 -12.00 0.45 -19.90
C ASP A 58 -10.59 0.88 -19.49
N ARG A 59 -9.81 -0.01 -18.90
CA ARG A 59 -8.45 0.27 -18.40
C ARG A 59 -7.35 -0.21 -19.34
N GLY A 60 -7.67 -1.04 -20.32
CA GLY A 60 -6.71 -1.70 -21.18
C GLY A 60 -5.88 -2.76 -20.44
N GLN A 61 -4.87 -3.29 -21.10
CA GLN A 61 -3.99 -4.32 -20.51
C GLN A 61 -3.09 -3.74 -19.43
N PRO A 62 -2.77 -4.51 -18.37
CA PRO A 62 -1.80 -4.11 -17.37
C PRO A 62 -0.40 -4.02 -17.96
N PHE A 63 0.48 -3.23 -17.34
CA PHE A 63 1.87 -3.17 -17.74
C PHE A 63 2.59 -4.48 -17.40
N ASP A 64 3.27 -5.04 -18.38
CA ASP A 64 4.21 -6.13 -18.18
C ASP A 64 5.51 -5.62 -17.54
N ALA A 65 6.00 -6.37 -16.57
CA ALA A 65 7.27 -6.13 -15.91
C ALA A 65 8.12 -7.39 -15.96
N ARG A 66 9.37 -7.27 -16.46
CA ARG A 66 10.32 -8.36 -16.42
C ARG A 66 10.99 -8.42 -15.06
N VAL A 67 11.00 -9.58 -14.44
CA VAL A 67 11.64 -9.80 -13.15
C VAL A 67 13.16 -9.73 -13.31
N LEU A 68 13.79 -8.79 -12.63
CA LEU A 68 15.25 -8.62 -12.58
C LEU A 68 15.87 -9.33 -11.37
N GLY A 69 15.11 -9.52 -10.31
CA GLY A 69 15.55 -10.13 -9.07
C GLY A 69 14.63 -9.78 -7.91
N CYS A 70 15.03 -10.09 -6.69
CA CYS A 70 14.36 -9.70 -5.48
C CYS A 70 15.21 -8.69 -4.69
N VAL A 71 14.54 -7.79 -3.98
CA VAL A 71 15.20 -6.93 -2.99
C VAL A 71 15.67 -7.80 -1.83
N LEU A 72 16.89 -7.59 -1.38
CA LEU A 72 17.44 -8.31 -0.24
C LEU A 72 17.42 -7.41 1.00
N GLN A 73 17.22 -8.02 2.15
CA GLN A 73 17.45 -7.43 3.46
C GLN A 73 18.56 -8.17 4.19
N PHE A 74 19.27 -7.45 5.04
CA PHE A 74 20.37 -7.97 5.84
C PHE A 74 20.00 -7.78 7.32
N PRO A 75 19.35 -8.79 7.95
CA PRO A 75 18.79 -8.63 9.28
C PRO A 75 19.85 -8.47 10.38
N PHE A 76 21.06 -8.94 10.15
CA PHE A 76 22.13 -8.86 11.12
C PHE A 76 23.32 -8.04 10.61
N LEU A 77 23.89 -7.23 11.48
CA LEU A 77 25.07 -6.43 11.17
C LEU A 77 26.27 -7.35 10.87
N GLY A 78 26.94 -7.12 9.74
CA GLY A 78 28.10 -7.91 9.31
C GLY A 78 27.78 -9.12 8.44
N GLU A 79 26.53 -9.48 8.24
CA GLU A 79 26.16 -10.52 7.27
C GLU A 79 26.37 -10.04 5.84
N ARG A 80 26.93 -10.93 5.02
CA ARG A 80 27.12 -10.70 3.57
C ARG A 80 26.09 -11.42 2.71
N ILE A 81 25.30 -12.31 3.31
CA ILE A 81 24.23 -13.07 2.64
C ILE A 81 22.92 -12.43 2.98
N GLY A 82 22.28 -11.80 2.00
CA GLY A 82 20.96 -11.21 2.16
C GLY A 82 19.86 -12.27 2.03
N ILE A 83 18.76 -12.05 2.70
CA ILE A 83 17.52 -12.81 2.53
C ILE A 83 16.50 -11.98 1.75
N PRO A 84 15.57 -12.59 0.99
CA PRO A 84 14.53 -11.83 0.29
C PRO A 84 13.75 -10.92 1.23
N ALA A 85 13.70 -9.64 0.90
CA ALA A 85 12.93 -8.67 1.66
C ALA A 85 11.43 -8.99 1.61
N ARG A 86 10.74 -8.73 2.72
CA ARG A 86 9.28 -8.90 2.82
C ARG A 86 8.65 -7.61 3.30
N VAL A 87 7.47 -7.31 2.78
CA VAL A 87 6.63 -6.25 3.34
C VAL A 87 6.23 -6.67 4.75
N GLY A 88 6.40 -5.77 5.72
CA GLY A 88 6.00 -6.04 7.09
C GLY A 88 7.02 -6.73 7.95
N TYR A 89 8.24 -6.30 7.88
CA TYR A 89 9.27 -6.71 8.85
C TYR A 89 8.84 -6.48 10.32
N HIS A 90 7.99 -5.49 10.57
CA HIS A 90 7.39 -5.19 11.88
C HIS A 90 5.92 -5.62 11.96
N ARG A 91 5.59 -6.80 11.47
CA ARG A 91 4.24 -7.33 11.52
C ARG A 91 3.73 -7.38 12.95
N LEU A 92 2.54 -6.81 13.18
CA LEU A 92 1.85 -6.95 14.45
C LEU A 92 1.36 -8.39 14.65
N ASP A 93 1.37 -8.87 15.90
CA ASP A 93 0.80 -10.14 16.24
C ASP A 93 -0.70 -10.16 15.91
N GLN A 94 -1.11 -11.18 15.18
CA GLN A 94 -2.53 -11.40 14.89
C GLN A 94 -3.21 -11.93 16.17
N GLY A 95 -4.28 -11.30 16.59
CA GLY A 95 -5.07 -11.71 17.74
C GLY A 95 -4.90 -10.86 19.00
N ALA A 96 -4.09 -9.83 18.95
CA ALA A 96 -4.06 -8.84 20.03
C ALA A 96 -5.40 -8.09 20.10
N THR A 97 -5.96 -8.00 21.29
CA THR A 97 -7.14 -7.16 21.54
C THR A 97 -6.77 -5.69 21.30
N LEU A 98 -7.60 -4.98 20.54
CA LEU A 98 -7.39 -3.55 20.33
C LEU A 98 -7.61 -2.79 21.65
N ASP A 99 -6.54 -2.27 22.21
CA ASP A 99 -6.60 -1.35 23.34
C ASP A 99 -6.27 0.07 22.86
N THR A 100 -7.23 0.95 22.94
CA THR A 100 -7.07 2.35 22.54
C THR A 100 -6.53 3.22 23.66
N HIS A 101 -6.38 2.69 24.88
CA HIS A 101 -6.03 3.46 26.08
C HIS A 101 -6.90 4.72 26.26
N GLY A 102 -8.17 4.63 25.87
CA GLY A 102 -9.12 5.75 25.93
C GLY A 102 -9.01 6.78 24.79
N VAL A 103 -8.15 6.57 23.80
CA VAL A 103 -8.05 7.45 22.63
C VAL A 103 -9.26 7.21 21.72
N PRO A 104 -10.05 8.25 21.40
CA PRO A 104 -11.18 8.12 20.49
C PRO A 104 -10.74 7.75 19.08
N ILE A 105 -11.44 6.81 18.46
CA ILE A 105 -11.23 6.41 17.06
C ILE A 105 -12.40 6.90 16.23
N VAL A 106 -12.11 7.63 15.16
CA VAL A 106 -13.09 8.01 14.12
C VAL A 106 -12.80 7.19 12.86
N ALA A 107 -13.70 6.28 12.51
CA ALA A 107 -13.60 5.46 11.31
C ALA A 107 -14.42 6.09 10.17
N LEU A 108 -13.80 6.23 9.00
CA LEU A 108 -14.45 6.71 7.79
C LEU A 108 -14.65 5.54 6.83
N ALA A 109 -15.89 5.14 6.65
CA ALA A 109 -16.30 4.11 5.70
C ALA A 109 -16.99 4.73 4.48
N GLY A 110 -16.99 4.03 3.36
CA GLY A 110 -17.68 4.44 2.15
C GLY A 110 -17.90 3.25 1.22
N THR A 111 -18.95 3.35 0.43
CA THR A 111 -19.45 2.26 -0.42
C THR A 111 -18.58 1.92 -1.63
N CYS A 112 -17.70 2.85 -2.05
CA CYS A 112 -16.83 2.64 -3.23
C CYS A 112 -15.52 3.40 -3.11
N MET A 113 -14.61 3.15 -4.04
CA MET A 113 -13.44 4.00 -4.28
C MET A 113 -13.91 5.39 -4.75
N GLU A 114 -13.08 6.41 -4.49
CA GLU A 114 -13.34 7.81 -4.88
C GLU A 114 -14.59 8.46 -4.23
N ALA A 115 -15.21 7.82 -3.24
CA ALA A 115 -16.34 8.37 -2.48
C ALA A 115 -15.95 9.54 -1.53
N GLY A 116 -14.76 10.12 -1.69
CA GLY A 116 -14.32 11.28 -0.91
C GLY A 116 -13.80 10.98 0.51
N LYS A 117 -13.58 9.72 0.89
CA LYS A 117 -13.10 9.34 2.24
C LYS A 117 -11.82 10.06 2.66
N THR A 118 -10.81 10.12 1.78
CA THR A 118 -9.54 10.80 2.07
C THR A 118 -9.75 12.31 2.24
N ALA A 119 -10.58 12.93 1.41
CA ALA A 119 -10.90 14.35 1.54
C ALA A 119 -11.60 14.65 2.86
N ALA A 120 -12.57 13.82 3.24
CA ALA A 120 -13.25 13.94 4.55
C ALA A 120 -12.26 13.76 5.72
N ALA A 121 -11.35 12.77 5.63
CA ALA A 121 -10.30 12.58 6.63
C ALA A 121 -9.43 13.82 6.79
N CYS A 122 -8.95 14.40 5.67
CA CYS A 122 -8.14 15.63 5.69
C CYS A 122 -8.91 16.82 6.32
N ALA A 123 -10.19 16.97 5.99
CA ALA A 123 -11.02 18.04 6.57
C ALA A 123 -11.18 17.87 8.09
N ILE A 124 -11.42 16.64 8.57
CA ILE A 124 -11.51 16.32 10.00
C ILE A 124 -10.18 16.60 10.70
N VAL A 125 -9.06 16.09 10.14
CA VAL A 125 -7.72 16.31 10.69
C VAL A 125 -7.44 17.81 10.83
N SER A 126 -7.67 18.58 9.77
CA SER A 126 -7.46 20.03 9.78
C SER A 126 -8.31 20.71 10.87
N ARG A 127 -9.59 20.36 10.94
CA ARG A 127 -10.50 20.95 11.93
C ARG A 127 -10.11 20.62 13.38
N MET A 128 -9.71 19.37 13.63
CA MET A 128 -9.27 18.93 14.96
C MET A 128 -7.96 19.61 15.37
N ARG A 129 -7.01 19.73 14.44
CA ARG A 129 -5.77 20.47 14.68
C ARG A 129 -6.05 21.93 15.06
N HIS A 130 -6.94 22.63 14.35
CA HIS A 130 -7.31 24.01 14.68
C HIS A 130 -7.97 24.14 16.07
N ARG A 131 -8.49 23.05 16.63
CA ARG A 131 -9.00 22.97 18.00
C ARG A 131 -7.92 22.58 19.03
N GLY A 132 -6.65 22.50 18.62
CA GLY A 132 -5.54 22.15 19.49
C GLY A 132 -5.38 20.66 19.77
N LEU A 133 -6.11 19.79 19.06
CA LEU A 133 -6.02 18.35 19.24
C LEU A 133 -4.91 17.75 18.40
N ALA A 134 -4.16 16.79 18.98
CA ALA A 134 -3.21 15.98 18.26
C ALA A 134 -3.96 14.82 17.57
N VAL A 135 -3.84 14.75 16.24
CA VAL A 135 -4.49 13.71 15.44
C VAL A 135 -3.47 12.80 14.83
N HIS A 136 -3.64 11.50 14.99
CA HIS A 136 -2.93 10.47 14.25
C HIS A 136 -3.87 9.89 13.21
N ALA A 137 -3.40 9.74 11.98
CA ALA A 137 -4.20 9.24 10.87
C ALA A 137 -3.72 7.85 10.46
N PHE A 138 -4.64 7.03 9.98
CA PHE A 138 -4.34 5.68 9.54
C PHE A 138 -5.20 5.28 8.34
N LYS A 139 -4.55 4.73 7.31
CA LYS A 139 -5.25 4.13 6.18
C LYS A 139 -5.29 2.62 6.34
N ALA A 140 -6.45 2.11 6.72
CA ALA A 140 -6.66 0.69 7.02
C ALA A 140 -6.82 -0.18 5.77
N THR A 141 -7.41 0.36 4.68
CA THR A 141 -7.77 -0.43 3.50
C THR A 141 -7.59 0.35 2.19
N GLY A 142 -7.67 -0.37 1.06
CA GLY A 142 -7.63 0.18 -0.29
C GLY A 142 -6.27 0.00 -0.96
N VAL A 143 -5.98 0.86 -1.93
CA VAL A 143 -4.69 0.85 -2.65
C VAL A 143 -3.60 1.46 -1.79
N SER A 144 -2.42 0.84 -1.75
CA SER A 144 -1.26 1.24 -0.94
C SER A 144 -0.55 2.50 -1.48
N LEU A 145 -1.30 3.58 -1.61
CA LEU A 145 -0.78 4.88 -2.04
C LEU A 145 -0.41 5.75 -0.84
N ARG A 146 0.86 6.07 -0.71
CA ARG A 146 1.34 7.03 0.31
C ARG A 146 0.76 8.42 0.13
N ARG A 147 0.31 8.76 -1.07
CA ARG A 147 -0.40 10.01 -1.36
C ARG A 147 -1.52 10.31 -0.36
N ASP A 148 -2.29 9.30 0.03
CA ASP A 148 -3.44 9.49 0.92
C ASP A 148 -3.00 9.85 2.34
N ILE A 149 -1.97 9.17 2.86
CA ILE A 149 -1.45 9.47 4.21
C ILE A 149 -0.68 10.79 4.22
N LEU A 150 0.05 11.12 3.15
CA LEU A 150 0.72 12.41 3.01
C LEU A 150 -0.28 13.57 2.96
N ALA A 151 -1.43 13.41 2.31
CA ALA A 151 -2.48 14.41 2.32
C ALA A 151 -3.04 14.66 3.74
N MET A 152 -3.15 13.62 4.56
CA MET A 152 -3.56 13.77 5.96
C MET A 152 -2.47 14.44 6.81
N GLU A 153 -1.18 14.20 6.54
CA GLU A 153 -0.07 14.93 7.17
C GLU A 153 -0.07 16.41 6.74
N ASP A 154 -0.23 16.69 5.45
CA ASP A 154 -0.34 18.06 4.94
C ASP A 154 -1.55 18.79 5.57
N ALA A 155 -2.64 18.08 5.86
CA ALA A 155 -3.79 18.61 6.60
C ALA A 155 -3.50 18.82 8.09
N GLY A 156 -2.40 18.30 8.61
CA GLY A 156 -1.92 18.53 9.97
C GLY A 156 -1.99 17.34 10.91
N ALA A 157 -2.11 16.12 10.40
CA ALA A 157 -1.91 14.95 11.23
C ALA A 157 -0.49 14.93 11.81
N ARG A 158 -0.38 14.65 13.10
CA ARG A 158 0.92 14.56 13.77
C ARG A 158 1.74 13.36 13.26
N ARG A 159 1.05 12.31 12.88
CA ARG A 159 1.61 11.09 12.29
C ARG A 159 0.54 10.42 11.43
N SER A 160 0.96 9.86 10.31
CA SER A 160 0.10 9.03 9.48
C SER A 160 0.76 7.69 9.17
N GLN A 161 -0.05 6.65 9.04
CA GLN A 161 0.39 5.30 8.76
C GLN A 161 -0.56 4.63 7.75
N ILE A 162 -0.06 3.62 7.07
CA ILE A 162 -0.82 2.83 6.11
C ILE A 162 -0.65 1.35 6.41
N PHE A 163 -1.60 0.54 6.02
CA PHE A 163 -1.60 -0.91 6.26
C PHE A 163 -0.31 -1.63 5.81
N THR A 164 0.39 -1.11 4.80
CA THR A 164 1.68 -1.68 4.37
C THR A 164 2.79 -1.52 5.41
N ASP A 165 2.71 -0.51 6.27
CA ASP A 165 3.68 -0.33 7.36
C ASP A 165 3.60 -1.49 8.38
N PHE A 166 2.48 -2.24 8.37
CA PHE A 166 2.21 -3.39 9.24
C PHE A 166 2.24 -4.74 8.51
N GLY A 167 2.76 -4.78 7.30
CA GLY A 167 2.98 -6.03 6.56
C GLY A 167 1.85 -6.51 5.69
N ILE A 168 0.85 -5.72 5.49
CA ILE A 168 -0.27 -6.04 4.61
C ILE A 168 0.04 -5.45 3.23
N VAL A 169 0.21 -6.30 2.21
CA VAL A 169 0.53 -5.86 0.85
C VAL A 169 -0.69 -5.26 0.17
N THR A 170 -1.85 -5.87 0.36
CA THR A 170 -3.12 -5.44 -0.23
C THR A 170 -4.28 -5.81 0.69
N THR A 171 -5.34 -5.07 0.58
CA THR A 171 -6.60 -5.29 1.32
C THR A 171 -7.79 -5.46 0.38
N THR A 172 -7.51 -5.62 -0.92
CA THR A 172 -8.52 -5.78 -1.98
C THR A 172 -8.17 -6.94 -2.88
#